data_956e2987e7550becf212f62e4a4bfe28
#
_entry.id   956e2987e7550becf212f62e4a4bfe28
#
_cell.length_a   1.000
_cell.length_b   1.000
_cell.length_c   1.000
_cell.angle_alpha   90.00
_cell.angle_beta   90.00
_cell.angle_gamma   90.00
#
_symmetry.space_group_name_H-M   'P 1'
#
loop_
_entity.id
_entity.type
_entity.pdbx_description
1 polymer ?
#
loop_
_entity_poly.entity_id
_entity_poly.type
_entity_poly.pdbx_seq_one_letter_code
_entity_poly.pdbx_strand_id
1 'polypeptide(L)'
;MATDNRSDDGTTQILERYERAGHLHLIREQGDDMRQDEWVTRMARLAATEHGADWVINADADEFWWPRGGSLKDVLALVPERYGVVRGCWRHFLPRPTRHDELFAERMTVRLGKPAHPGAKETIFHAHQKVAHRADPAVEIEPGNHNATGPGLAPPFRGWHPLEVLHFSLRSVAQLQRKAVRDWRGWVRNPHGPTLHQVLAYEAQRDGRLEQYFDSFVVSDDELERGIANGSLATDTRLRDALRALQDDEGGFVPPEQGAPAVLSFPRPDVREDALYAGEASALVEIDGVVRADQRVHTLEQRVAALERGPVARLHRLARR
;
A
#
# COMPACT_ATOMS: atom_id res chain seq x y z
N MET A 1 9.95 -12.12 2.99
CA MET A 1 9.14 -13.08 2.18
C MET A 1 8.52 -12.34 1.01
N ALA A 2 8.28 -13.04 -0.09
CA ALA A 2 7.51 -12.53 -1.23
C ALA A 2 6.56 -13.63 -1.72
N THR A 3 5.35 -13.25 -2.13
CA THR A 3 4.40 -14.16 -2.80
C THR A 3 4.33 -13.78 -4.26
N ASP A 4 4.60 -14.74 -5.14
CA ASP A 4 4.46 -14.62 -6.59
C ASP A 4 3.23 -15.40 -7.05
N ASN A 5 2.28 -14.69 -7.66
CA ASN A 5 1.09 -15.27 -8.24
C ASN A 5 1.24 -15.37 -9.76
N ARG A 6 2.10 -16.27 -10.22
CA ARG A 6 2.30 -16.61 -11.64
C ARG A 6 2.68 -15.39 -12.50
N SER A 7 3.68 -14.61 -12.08
CA SER A 7 4.19 -13.48 -12.87
C SER A 7 4.79 -13.95 -14.20
N ASP A 8 4.52 -13.21 -15.28
CA ASP A 8 4.96 -13.51 -16.66
C ASP A 8 5.82 -12.38 -17.28
N ASP A 9 6.21 -11.40 -16.46
CA ASP A 9 6.94 -10.19 -16.85
C ASP A 9 8.41 -10.18 -16.39
N GLY A 10 8.95 -11.32 -15.96
CA GLY A 10 10.30 -11.44 -15.41
C GLY A 10 10.40 -11.28 -13.89
N THR A 11 9.29 -10.97 -13.20
CA THR A 11 9.28 -10.85 -11.74
C THR A 11 9.72 -12.14 -11.05
N THR A 12 9.20 -13.31 -11.50
CA THR A 12 9.58 -14.61 -10.93
C THR A 12 11.08 -14.84 -10.95
N GLN A 13 11.76 -14.56 -12.08
CA GLN A 13 13.20 -14.74 -12.23
C GLN A 13 14.00 -13.80 -11.31
N ILE A 14 13.50 -12.58 -11.09
CA ILE A 14 14.10 -11.64 -10.15
C ILE A 14 13.99 -12.19 -8.73
N LEU A 15 12.79 -12.59 -8.31
CA LEU A 15 12.54 -13.14 -6.97
C LEU A 15 13.38 -14.39 -6.69
N GLU A 16 13.49 -15.29 -7.68
CA GLU A 16 14.32 -16.50 -7.57
C GLU A 16 15.82 -16.21 -7.40
N ARG A 17 16.32 -15.13 -8.01
CA ARG A 17 17.72 -14.71 -7.77
C ARG A 17 17.93 -14.28 -6.32
N TYR A 18 17.00 -13.49 -5.76
CA TYR A 18 17.07 -13.06 -4.36
C TYR A 18 16.87 -14.22 -3.39
N GLU A 19 16.00 -15.20 -3.72
CA GLU A 19 15.82 -16.42 -2.93
C GLU A 19 17.11 -17.25 -2.90
N ARG A 20 17.73 -17.49 -4.06
CA ARG A 20 19.01 -18.23 -4.16
C ARG A 20 20.15 -17.54 -3.42
N ALA A 21 20.14 -16.21 -3.36
CA ALA A 21 21.10 -15.43 -2.58
C ALA A 21 20.78 -15.40 -1.06
N GLY A 22 19.68 -16.02 -0.63
CA GLY A 22 19.29 -16.08 0.80
C GLY A 22 18.64 -14.80 1.31
N HIS A 23 18.23 -13.88 0.44
CA HIS A 23 17.66 -12.60 0.84
C HIS A 23 16.16 -12.61 1.02
N LEU A 24 15.45 -13.59 0.46
CA LEU A 24 14.01 -13.73 0.62
C LEU A 24 13.57 -15.21 0.66
N HIS A 25 12.40 -15.42 1.22
CA HIS A 25 11.66 -16.67 1.12
C HIS A 25 10.53 -16.46 0.09
N LEU A 26 10.54 -17.22 -1.00
CA LEU A 26 9.59 -17.08 -2.10
C LEU A 26 8.45 -18.09 -1.97
N ILE A 27 7.23 -17.61 -1.95
CA ILE A 27 6.01 -18.40 -1.96
C ILE A 27 5.38 -18.29 -3.35
N ARG A 28 5.07 -19.43 -3.97
CA ARG A 28 4.48 -19.48 -5.31
C ARG A 28 3.02 -19.88 -5.22
N GLU A 29 2.13 -19.00 -5.65
CA GLU A 29 0.71 -19.29 -5.76
C GLU A 29 0.36 -19.86 -7.14
N GLN A 30 -0.55 -20.84 -7.15
CA GLN A 30 -0.98 -21.52 -8.39
C GLN A 30 -2.39 -21.12 -8.82
N GLY A 31 -3.13 -20.41 -7.97
CA GLY A 31 -4.50 -19.99 -8.23
C GLY A 31 -4.62 -18.87 -9.26
N ASP A 32 -5.80 -18.75 -9.88
CA ASP A 32 -6.13 -17.67 -10.81
C ASP A 32 -6.88 -16.51 -10.14
N ASP A 33 -7.11 -16.60 -8.83
CA ASP A 33 -7.78 -15.59 -8.03
C ASP A 33 -6.77 -14.71 -7.28
N MET A 34 -7.19 -13.52 -6.92
CA MET A 34 -6.40 -12.58 -6.14
C MET A 34 -6.87 -12.61 -4.69
N ARG A 35 -6.11 -13.28 -3.83
CA ARG A 35 -6.35 -13.42 -2.38
C ARG A 35 -5.26 -12.75 -1.58
N GLN A 36 -5.02 -11.46 -1.86
CA GLN A 36 -3.92 -10.72 -1.26
C GLN A 36 -3.93 -10.77 0.26
N ASP A 37 -5.08 -10.57 0.88
CA ASP A 37 -5.27 -10.58 2.33
C ASP A 37 -4.93 -11.94 2.97
N GLU A 38 -5.33 -13.04 2.34
CA GLU A 38 -4.99 -14.39 2.81
C GLU A 38 -3.47 -14.65 2.69
N TRP A 39 -2.86 -14.26 1.56
CA TRP A 39 -1.42 -14.46 1.34
C TRP A 39 -0.58 -13.62 2.29
N VAL A 40 -0.94 -12.35 2.47
CA VAL A 40 -0.23 -11.44 3.36
C VAL A 40 -0.40 -11.87 4.81
N THR A 41 -1.61 -12.27 5.22
CA THR A 41 -1.86 -12.83 6.56
C THR A 41 -1.00 -14.07 6.80
N ARG A 42 -0.92 -14.99 5.84
CA ARG A 42 -0.06 -16.17 5.95
C ARG A 42 1.42 -15.78 6.10
N MET A 43 1.94 -14.88 5.26
CA MET A 43 3.32 -14.40 5.37
C MET A 43 3.60 -13.74 6.72
N ALA A 44 2.67 -12.95 7.23
CA ALA A 44 2.80 -12.30 8.52
C ALA A 44 2.87 -13.30 9.68
N ARG A 45 2.07 -14.37 9.63
CA ARG A 45 2.10 -15.47 10.61
C ARG A 45 3.38 -16.28 10.54
N LEU A 46 3.85 -16.62 9.32
CA LEU A 46 5.14 -17.29 9.12
C LEU A 46 6.31 -16.44 9.63
N ALA A 47 6.26 -15.13 9.47
CA ALA A 47 7.27 -14.22 10.04
C ALA A 47 7.39 -14.38 11.55
N ALA A 48 6.27 -14.54 12.24
CA ALA A 48 6.24 -14.76 13.70
C ALA A 48 6.71 -16.16 14.08
N THR A 49 6.24 -17.23 13.38
CA THR A 49 6.42 -18.61 13.81
C THR A 49 7.72 -19.25 13.33
N GLU A 50 8.22 -18.88 12.15
CA GLU A 50 9.35 -19.53 11.51
C GLU A 50 10.59 -18.64 11.39
N HIS A 51 10.40 -17.30 11.39
CA HIS A 51 11.51 -16.38 11.21
C HIS A 51 11.85 -15.56 12.45
N GLY A 52 11.13 -15.71 13.56
CA GLY A 52 11.40 -15.01 14.81
C GLY A 52 11.36 -13.49 14.67
N ALA A 53 10.51 -12.99 13.81
CA ALA A 53 10.39 -11.55 13.59
C ALA A 53 9.80 -10.85 14.82
N ASP A 54 10.33 -9.66 15.16
CA ASP A 54 9.72 -8.77 16.16
C ASP A 54 8.62 -7.92 15.53
N TRP A 55 8.85 -7.48 14.28
CA TRP A 55 7.95 -6.63 13.51
C TRP A 55 7.77 -7.16 12.09
N VAL A 56 6.59 -6.94 11.55
CA VAL A 56 6.22 -7.25 10.16
C VAL A 56 5.77 -5.97 9.46
N ILE A 57 6.29 -5.75 8.28
CA ILE A 57 5.85 -4.71 7.35
C ILE A 57 5.25 -5.38 6.13
N ASN A 58 3.97 -5.12 5.89
CA ASN A 58 3.29 -5.61 4.70
C ASN A 58 3.42 -4.56 3.61
N ALA A 59 4.20 -4.85 2.56
CA ALA A 59 4.51 -3.90 1.50
C ALA A 59 4.02 -4.42 0.14
N ASP A 60 3.30 -3.58 -0.58
CA ASP A 60 2.99 -3.81 -2.00
C ASP A 60 4.19 -3.42 -2.87
N ALA A 61 4.33 -4.01 -4.06
CA ALA A 61 5.51 -3.84 -4.93
C ALA A 61 5.66 -2.41 -5.53
N ASP A 62 4.71 -1.54 -5.32
CA ASP A 62 4.72 -0.13 -5.73
C ASP A 62 4.76 0.83 -4.53
N GLU A 63 5.11 0.31 -3.34
CA GLU A 63 5.19 1.04 -2.09
C GLU A 63 6.58 0.93 -1.47
N PHE A 64 7.10 2.06 -0.96
CA PHE A 64 8.38 2.13 -0.28
C PHE A 64 8.20 2.72 1.11
N TRP A 65 8.43 1.93 2.13
CA TRP A 65 8.36 2.33 3.51
C TRP A 65 9.52 3.22 3.88
N TRP A 66 9.22 4.39 4.43
CA TRP A 66 10.19 5.44 4.67
C TRP A 66 10.16 5.90 6.14
N PRO A 67 11.25 5.72 6.90
CA PRO A 67 11.33 6.23 8.26
C PRO A 67 11.58 7.75 8.25
N ARG A 68 10.92 8.45 9.16
CA ARG A 68 11.13 9.89 9.39
C ARG A 68 12.29 10.11 10.37
N GLY A 69 13.48 9.74 9.96
CA GLY A 69 14.73 9.78 10.71
C GLY A 69 15.18 8.42 11.21
N GLY A 70 16.48 8.17 11.13
CA GLY A 70 17.06 6.86 11.42
C GLY A 70 16.72 5.81 10.40
N SER A 71 16.75 4.56 10.79
CA SER A 71 16.34 3.41 10.00
C SER A 71 14.95 2.91 10.42
N LEU A 72 14.32 2.04 9.60
CA LEU A 72 13.09 1.35 9.98
C LEU A 72 13.25 0.57 11.29
N LYS A 73 14.42 -0.05 11.50
CA LYS A 73 14.72 -0.79 12.74
C LYS A 73 14.80 0.14 13.94
N ASP A 74 15.47 1.29 13.81
CA ASP A 74 15.58 2.28 14.90
C ASP A 74 14.19 2.80 15.30
N VAL A 75 13.37 3.13 14.32
CA VAL A 75 12.01 3.64 14.56
C VAL A 75 11.14 2.61 15.26
N LEU A 76 11.13 1.37 14.76
CA LEU A 76 10.29 0.32 15.32
C LEU A 76 10.75 -0.14 16.69
N ALA A 77 12.08 -0.09 16.98
CA ALA A 77 12.65 -0.37 18.29
C ALA A 77 12.21 0.63 19.36
N LEU A 78 11.88 1.87 18.98
CA LEU A 78 11.42 2.90 19.92
C LEU A 78 9.93 2.76 20.29
N VAL A 79 9.17 1.90 19.61
CA VAL A 79 7.73 1.71 19.89
C VAL A 79 7.55 0.92 21.19
N PRO A 80 6.91 1.49 22.22
CA PRO A 80 6.68 0.78 23.48
C PRO A 80 5.89 -0.51 23.28
N GLU A 81 6.17 -1.53 24.08
CA GLU A 81 5.54 -2.88 23.96
C GLU A 81 4.02 -2.87 24.06
N ARG A 82 3.44 -1.90 24.77
CA ARG A 82 1.98 -1.72 24.87
C ARG A 82 1.30 -1.35 23.56
N TYR A 83 2.06 -1.14 22.47
CA TYR A 83 1.55 -0.85 21.14
C TYR A 83 2.02 -1.91 20.15
N GLY A 84 1.09 -2.42 19.36
CA GLY A 84 1.34 -3.49 18.41
C GLY A 84 1.27 -3.08 16.95
N VAL A 85 0.79 -1.87 16.63
CA VAL A 85 0.59 -1.39 15.26
C VAL A 85 1.10 0.03 15.12
N VAL A 86 1.88 0.28 14.07
CA VAL A 86 2.37 1.62 13.66
C VAL A 86 1.87 1.90 12.25
N ARG A 87 1.35 3.11 12.03
CA ARG A 87 0.78 3.52 10.76
C ARG A 87 1.77 4.35 9.95
N GLY A 88 1.83 4.07 8.64
CA GLY A 88 2.51 4.89 7.64
C GLY A 88 1.49 5.46 6.65
N CYS A 89 1.39 6.79 6.55
CA CYS A 89 0.49 7.43 5.60
C CYS A 89 1.07 7.43 4.20
N TRP A 90 0.21 7.22 3.20
CA TRP A 90 0.61 7.29 1.81
C TRP A 90 1.05 8.70 1.40
N ARG A 91 2.15 8.74 0.65
CA ARG A 91 2.60 9.86 -0.16
C ARG A 91 2.50 9.46 -1.62
N HIS A 92 1.45 9.91 -2.28
CA HIS A 92 1.19 9.57 -3.67
C HIS A 92 2.09 10.33 -4.62
N PHE A 93 2.93 9.59 -5.36
CA PHE A 93 3.73 10.12 -6.45
C PHE A 93 2.94 10.07 -7.75
N LEU A 94 3.04 11.14 -8.51
CA LEU A 94 2.27 11.36 -9.73
C LEU A 94 3.11 11.06 -10.97
N PRO A 95 2.52 10.51 -12.04
CA PRO A 95 3.22 10.30 -13.29
C PRO A 95 3.62 11.64 -13.92
N ARG A 96 4.76 11.63 -14.57
CA ARG A 96 5.29 12.74 -15.37
C ARG A 96 5.44 12.26 -16.82
N PRO A 97 5.54 13.19 -17.81
CA PRO A 97 5.77 12.80 -19.19
C PRO A 97 6.92 11.81 -19.33
N THR A 98 6.69 10.71 -20.05
CA THR A 98 7.66 9.62 -20.17
C THR A 98 8.79 10.00 -21.13
N ARG A 99 10.02 9.84 -20.68
CA ARG A 99 11.19 9.72 -21.55
C ARG A 99 11.50 8.22 -21.68
N HIS A 100 11.90 7.76 -22.86
CA HIS A 100 12.14 6.34 -23.10
C HIS A 100 13.26 5.81 -22.19
N ASP A 101 13.07 4.59 -21.67
CA ASP A 101 14.02 3.79 -20.89
C ASP A 101 14.47 4.34 -19.52
N GLU A 102 13.77 5.32 -18.97
CA GLU A 102 14.09 5.86 -17.66
C GLU A 102 13.36 5.06 -16.54
N LEU A 103 14.13 4.70 -15.48
CA LEU A 103 13.53 4.10 -14.28
C LEU A 103 12.42 5.02 -13.72
N PHE A 104 11.31 4.45 -13.32
CA PHE A 104 10.16 5.25 -12.85
C PHE A 104 10.55 6.24 -11.74
N ALA A 105 11.45 5.86 -10.84
CA ALA A 105 11.91 6.71 -9.73
C ALA A 105 12.68 7.96 -10.21
N GLU A 106 13.31 7.92 -11.38
CA GLU A 106 14.02 9.07 -11.94
C GLU A 106 13.06 10.19 -12.33
N ARG A 107 11.90 9.86 -12.86
CA ARG A 107 10.92 10.84 -13.35
C ARG A 107 9.80 11.15 -12.36
N MET A 108 9.39 10.18 -11.54
CA MET A 108 8.30 10.37 -10.58
C MET A 108 8.82 10.99 -9.28
N THR A 109 9.24 12.24 -9.38
CA THR A 109 9.77 13.04 -8.26
C THR A 109 8.78 14.11 -7.79
N VAL A 110 7.53 14.02 -8.21
CA VAL A 110 6.44 14.92 -7.83
C VAL A 110 5.38 14.12 -7.10
N ARG A 111 4.98 14.59 -5.94
CA ARG A 111 3.91 14.00 -5.15
C ARG A 111 2.83 15.00 -4.79
N LEU A 112 1.69 14.53 -4.33
CA LEU A 112 0.70 15.37 -3.68
C LEU A 112 1.32 16.06 -2.47
N GLY A 113 1.15 17.38 -2.37
CA GLY A 113 1.67 18.20 -1.28
C GLY A 113 0.93 17.93 0.02
N LYS A 114 -0.37 17.62 -0.08
CA LYS A 114 -1.24 17.22 1.04
C LYS A 114 -1.90 15.89 0.71
N PRO A 115 -2.28 15.09 1.73
CA PRO A 115 -3.11 13.93 1.48
C PRO A 115 -4.38 14.33 0.73
N ALA A 116 -4.75 13.56 -0.29
CA ALA A 116 -6.01 13.77 -0.98
C ALA A 116 -7.18 13.61 0.02
N HIS A 117 -8.22 14.43 -0.12
CA HIS A 117 -9.36 14.40 0.78
C HIS A 117 -9.98 12.98 0.82
N PRO A 118 -10.32 12.42 1.99
CA PRO A 118 -10.87 11.06 2.11
C PRO A 118 -12.16 10.81 1.30
N GLY A 119 -12.90 11.87 0.97
CA GLY A 119 -14.09 11.80 0.11
C GLY A 119 -13.80 11.58 -1.37
N ALA A 120 -12.56 11.67 -1.81
CA ALA A 120 -12.15 11.37 -3.19
C ALA A 120 -12.00 9.85 -3.40
N LYS A 121 -13.00 9.05 -3.01
CA LYS A 121 -13.06 7.59 -3.22
C LYS A 121 -12.93 7.19 -4.70
N GLU A 122 -13.15 8.15 -5.58
CA GLU A 122 -13.15 7.96 -7.04
C GLU A 122 -11.78 8.09 -7.66
N THR A 123 -10.79 8.57 -6.90
CA THR A 123 -9.43 8.75 -7.42
C THR A 123 -8.49 7.70 -6.85
N ILE A 124 -7.59 7.22 -7.69
CA ILE A 124 -6.49 6.33 -7.30
C ILE A 124 -5.56 6.96 -6.24
N PHE A 125 -5.63 8.27 -6.02
CA PHE A 125 -4.80 9.05 -5.11
C PHE A 125 -5.54 9.46 -3.83
N HIS A 126 -6.50 8.67 -3.39
CA HIS A 126 -7.17 8.93 -2.10
C HIS A 126 -6.22 8.78 -0.92
N ALA A 127 -6.45 9.58 0.11
CA ALA A 127 -5.65 9.50 1.33
C ALA A 127 -5.89 8.18 2.06
N HIS A 128 -4.83 7.46 2.37
CA HIS A 128 -4.89 6.21 3.10
C HIS A 128 -3.60 5.94 3.88
N GLN A 129 -3.58 4.87 4.65
CA GLN A 129 -2.47 4.42 5.46
C GLN A 129 -2.20 2.93 5.26
N LYS A 130 -0.99 2.51 5.57
CA LYS A 130 -0.56 1.13 5.70
C LYS A 130 -0.10 0.87 7.13
N VAL A 131 0.05 -0.40 7.50
CA VAL A 131 0.45 -0.76 8.85
C VAL A 131 1.72 -1.61 8.87
N ALA A 132 2.61 -1.27 9.80
CA ALA A 132 3.59 -2.18 10.35
C ALA A 132 3.05 -2.69 11.69
N HIS A 133 3.27 -3.95 12.03
CA HIS A 133 2.73 -4.54 13.25
C HIS A 133 3.74 -5.46 13.93
N ARG A 134 3.61 -5.65 15.24
CA ARG A 134 4.38 -6.68 15.95
C ARG A 134 4.01 -8.05 15.40
N ALA A 135 4.98 -8.93 15.34
CA ALA A 135 4.76 -10.29 14.90
C ALA A 135 3.82 -11.01 15.88
N ASP A 136 2.77 -11.61 15.34
CA ASP A 136 1.77 -12.37 16.09
C ASP A 136 1.35 -13.59 15.25
N PRO A 137 1.42 -14.83 15.77
CA PRO A 137 1.06 -16.02 15.03
C PRO A 137 -0.44 -16.12 14.68
N ALA A 138 -1.27 -15.31 15.30
CA ALA A 138 -2.72 -15.27 15.06
C ALA A 138 -3.18 -13.95 14.40
N VAL A 139 -2.23 -13.15 13.86
CA VAL A 139 -2.56 -11.89 13.19
C VAL A 139 -3.44 -12.12 11.96
N GLU A 140 -4.34 -11.19 11.71
CA GLU A 140 -5.12 -11.07 10.48
C GLU A 140 -4.87 -9.70 9.86
N ILE A 141 -4.59 -9.68 8.56
CA ILE A 141 -4.33 -8.47 7.78
C ILE A 141 -5.56 -8.17 6.92
N GLU A 142 -6.08 -6.96 7.04
CA GLU A 142 -7.20 -6.50 6.20
C GLU A 142 -6.77 -6.32 4.74
N PRO A 143 -7.69 -6.49 3.77
CA PRO A 143 -7.42 -6.25 2.37
C PRO A 143 -6.72 -4.90 2.13
N GLY A 144 -5.70 -4.91 1.28
CA GLY A 144 -4.88 -3.72 1.00
C GLY A 144 -3.89 -3.35 2.10
N ASN A 145 -3.67 -4.19 3.11
CA ASN A 145 -2.68 -3.96 4.19
C ASN A 145 -2.96 -2.69 5.04
N HIS A 146 -4.22 -2.31 5.15
CA HIS A 146 -4.62 -1.05 5.81
C HIS A 146 -4.79 -1.18 7.31
N ASN A 147 -4.92 -2.40 7.82
CA ASN A 147 -4.99 -2.68 9.24
C ASN A 147 -4.49 -4.10 9.55
N ALA A 148 -4.09 -4.30 10.80
CA ALA A 148 -3.74 -5.61 11.36
C ALA A 148 -4.50 -5.78 12.67
N THR A 149 -5.07 -6.96 12.88
CA THR A 149 -5.80 -7.35 14.10
C THR A 149 -5.34 -8.72 14.55
N GLY A 150 -5.50 -9.03 15.82
CA GLY A 150 -5.14 -10.34 16.36
C GLY A 150 -5.33 -10.36 17.88
N PRO A 151 -5.56 -11.54 18.47
CA PRO A 151 -5.81 -11.66 19.91
C PRO A 151 -4.59 -11.28 20.77
N GLY A 152 -3.36 -11.44 20.24
CA GLY A 152 -2.12 -11.04 20.90
C GLY A 152 -1.62 -9.66 20.47
N LEU A 153 -2.27 -9.02 19.51
CA LEU A 153 -1.79 -7.76 18.96
C LEU A 153 -2.25 -6.58 19.82
N ALA A 154 -1.29 -5.89 20.43
CA ALA A 154 -1.54 -4.68 21.19
C ALA A 154 -2.11 -3.55 20.30
N PRO A 155 -2.83 -2.56 20.87
CA PRO A 155 -3.50 -1.51 20.10
C PRO A 155 -2.53 -0.67 19.25
N PRO A 156 -3.04 0.05 18.24
CA PRO A 156 -2.23 0.93 17.42
C PRO A 156 -1.64 2.10 18.22
N PHE A 157 -0.41 2.47 17.87
CA PHE A 157 0.22 3.68 18.37
C PHE A 157 -0.53 4.92 17.86
N ARG A 158 -0.73 5.90 18.73
CA ARG A 158 -1.42 7.15 18.40
C ARG A 158 -0.55 8.35 18.75
N GLY A 159 -0.68 9.41 17.96
CA GLY A 159 -0.01 10.70 18.23
C GLY A 159 1.46 10.78 17.80
N TRP A 160 2.03 9.70 17.28
CA TRP A 160 3.36 9.70 16.68
C TRP A 160 3.32 8.93 15.35
N HIS A 161 3.78 9.55 14.30
CA HIS A 161 3.72 9.02 12.93
C HIS A 161 5.13 9.00 12.32
N PRO A 162 5.97 8.05 12.73
CA PRO A 162 7.37 8.03 12.34
C PRO A 162 7.63 7.42 10.98
N LEU A 163 6.60 6.96 10.30
CA LEU A 163 6.68 6.26 9.01
C LEU A 163 5.82 6.95 7.96
N GLU A 164 6.35 7.04 6.76
CA GLU A 164 5.62 7.34 5.51
C GLU A 164 5.67 6.13 4.59
N VAL A 165 4.73 6.06 3.65
CA VAL A 165 4.76 5.07 2.56
C VAL A 165 4.74 5.83 1.24
N LEU A 166 5.85 5.81 0.52
CA LEU A 166 5.97 6.43 -0.80
C LEU A 166 5.30 5.50 -1.82
N HIS A 167 4.21 5.96 -2.43
CA HIS A 167 3.33 5.13 -3.26
C HIS A 167 3.38 5.56 -4.73
N PHE A 168 3.75 4.63 -5.60
CA PHE A 168 3.95 4.82 -7.04
C PHE A 168 2.95 4.00 -7.86
N SER A 169 1.67 4.27 -7.68
CA SER A 169 0.56 3.47 -8.22
C SER A 169 0.46 3.46 -9.75
N LEU A 170 0.85 4.56 -10.42
CA LEU A 170 0.78 4.75 -11.88
C LEU A 170 2.16 5.04 -12.45
N ARG A 171 2.93 4.00 -12.78
CA ARG A 171 4.31 4.15 -13.25
C ARG A 171 4.43 4.26 -14.77
N SER A 172 3.56 3.62 -15.53
CA SER A 172 3.52 3.68 -17.00
C SER A 172 2.20 3.15 -17.55
N VAL A 173 1.90 3.48 -18.81
CA VAL A 173 0.75 2.90 -19.54
C VAL A 173 0.85 1.38 -19.58
N ALA A 174 2.02 0.82 -19.85
CA ALA A 174 2.23 -0.64 -19.90
C ALA A 174 1.94 -1.30 -18.54
N GLN A 175 2.35 -0.68 -17.43
CA GLN A 175 2.02 -1.19 -16.09
C GLN A 175 0.52 -1.11 -15.81
N LEU A 176 -0.13 0.01 -16.16
CA LEU A 176 -1.56 0.19 -16.00
C LEU A 176 -2.34 -0.83 -16.86
N GLN A 177 -1.89 -1.10 -18.09
CA GLN A 177 -2.50 -2.11 -18.97
C GLN A 177 -2.44 -3.51 -18.34
N ARG A 178 -1.28 -3.90 -17.77
CA ARG A 178 -1.17 -5.18 -17.07
C ARG A 178 -2.13 -5.25 -15.88
N LYS A 179 -2.20 -4.21 -15.06
CA LYS A 179 -3.17 -4.12 -13.94
C LYS A 179 -4.60 -4.22 -14.44
N ALA A 180 -4.98 -3.48 -15.47
CA ALA A 180 -6.34 -3.46 -16.02
C ALA A 180 -6.80 -4.80 -16.61
N VAL A 181 -5.91 -5.61 -17.18
CA VAL A 181 -6.27 -6.89 -17.83
C VAL A 181 -6.11 -8.07 -16.89
N ARG A 182 -4.97 -8.16 -16.22
CA ARG A 182 -4.60 -9.32 -15.41
C ARG A 182 -5.26 -9.28 -14.04
N ASP A 183 -5.11 -8.17 -13.35
CA ASP A 183 -5.63 -8.04 -11.99
C ASP A 183 -7.15 -8.04 -11.99
N TRP A 184 -7.79 -7.49 -13.03
CA TRP A 184 -9.24 -7.56 -13.21
C TRP A 184 -9.80 -8.99 -13.11
N ARG A 185 -9.17 -9.95 -13.79
CA ARG A 185 -9.61 -11.35 -13.75
C ARG A 185 -9.55 -11.95 -12.34
N GLY A 186 -8.53 -11.59 -11.57
CA GLY A 186 -8.38 -12.01 -10.19
C GLY A 186 -9.39 -11.31 -9.27
N TRP A 187 -9.55 -9.99 -9.41
CA TRP A 187 -10.45 -9.20 -8.57
C TRP A 187 -11.93 -9.49 -8.77
N VAL A 188 -12.36 -9.80 -9.98
CA VAL A 188 -13.75 -10.22 -10.24
C VAL A 188 -14.12 -11.50 -9.50
N ARG A 189 -13.14 -12.36 -9.22
CA ARG A 189 -13.33 -13.59 -8.44
C ARG A 189 -13.10 -13.40 -6.94
N ASN A 190 -12.53 -12.28 -6.52
CA ASN A 190 -12.32 -11.97 -5.13
C ASN A 190 -13.66 -11.65 -4.44
N PRO A 191 -13.93 -12.13 -3.22
CA PRO A 191 -15.15 -11.85 -2.46
C PRO A 191 -15.41 -10.36 -2.23
N HIS A 192 -14.37 -9.53 -2.17
CA HIS A 192 -14.47 -8.08 -2.00
C HIS A 192 -14.73 -7.33 -3.31
N GLY A 193 -14.58 -7.99 -4.46
CA GLY A 193 -14.75 -7.38 -5.79
C GLY A 193 -13.68 -6.33 -6.13
N PRO A 194 -13.72 -5.80 -7.36
CA PRO A 194 -12.81 -4.74 -7.80
C PRO A 194 -13.20 -3.38 -7.21
N THR A 195 -12.21 -2.55 -6.97
CA THR A 195 -12.41 -1.13 -6.61
C THR A 195 -12.80 -0.29 -7.81
N LEU A 196 -13.36 0.90 -7.59
CA LEU A 196 -13.82 1.77 -8.68
C LEU A 196 -12.70 2.10 -9.67
N HIS A 197 -11.49 2.42 -9.21
CA HIS A 197 -10.37 2.72 -10.12
C HIS A 197 -9.94 1.52 -10.97
N GLN A 198 -10.07 0.29 -10.46
CA GLN A 198 -9.83 -0.93 -11.23
C GLN A 198 -10.91 -1.13 -12.32
N VAL A 199 -12.16 -0.83 -11.96
CA VAL A 199 -13.27 -0.83 -12.95
C VAL A 199 -13.00 0.19 -14.06
N LEU A 200 -12.68 1.44 -13.70
CA LEU A 200 -12.42 2.51 -14.67
C LEU A 200 -11.23 2.21 -15.57
N ALA A 201 -10.14 1.66 -15.03
CA ALA A 201 -8.98 1.25 -15.82
C ALA A 201 -9.31 0.11 -16.78
N TYR A 202 -10.09 -0.89 -16.34
CA TYR A 202 -10.55 -1.98 -17.20
C TYR A 202 -11.47 -1.48 -18.32
N GLU A 203 -12.42 -0.60 -18.02
CA GLU A 203 -13.30 0.00 -19.02
C GLU A 203 -12.53 0.84 -20.03
N ALA A 204 -11.59 1.66 -19.57
CA ALA A 204 -10.71 2.43 -20.45
C ALA A 204 -9.88 1.52 -21.37
N GLN A 205 -9.37 0.39 -20.85
CA GLN A 205 -8.64 -0.60 -21.65
C GLN A 205 -9.58 -1.25 -22.70
N ARG A 206 -10.76 -1.69 -22.29
CA ARG A 206 -11.76 -2.31 -23.19
C ARG A 206 -12.17 -1.39 -24.34
N ASP A 207 -12.29 -0.09 -24.03
CA ASP A 207 -12.76 0.92 -24.98
C ASP A 207 -11.61 1.57 -25.80
N GLY A 208 -10.36 1.07 -25.65
CA GLY A 208 -9.18 1.60 -26.35
C GLY A 208 -8.75 3.00 -25.90
N ARG A 209 -9.13 3.42 -24.69
CA ARG A 209 -8.88 4.76 -24.12
C ARG A 209 -7.88 4.75 -22.94
N LEU A 210 -7.15 3.64 -22.74
CA LEU A 210 -6.29 3.48 -21.58
C LEU A 210 -5.18 4.53 -21.51
N GLU A 211 -4.58 4.89 -22.65
CA GLU A 211 -3.55 5.92 -22.73
C GLU A 211 -4.12 7.29 -22.31
N GLN A 212 -5.29 7.67 -22.83
CA GLN A 212 -5.97 8.90 -22.42
C GLN A 212 -6.32 8.91 -20.93
N TYR A 213 -6.72 7.74 -20.40
CA TYR A 213 -6.99 7.59 -18.97
C TYR A 213 -5.71 7.79 -18.14
N PHE A 214 -4.59 7.19 -18.55
CA PHE A 214 -3.29 7.41 -17.91
C PHE A 214 -2.85 8.87 -18.00
N ASP A 215 -2.96 9.49 -19.18
CA ASP A 215 -2.55 10.88 -19.43
C ASP A 215 -3.33 11.89 -18.58
N SER A 216 -4.55 11.57 -18.18
CA SER A 216 -5.33 12.41 -17.26
C SER A 216 -4.71 12.55 -15.86
N PHE A 217 -3.75 11.69 -15.50
CA PHE A 217 -3.00 11.77 -14.24
C PHE A 217 -1.59 12.34 -14.42
N VAL A 218 -1.12 12.52 -15.64
CA VAL A 218 0.23 13.04 -15.93
C VAL A 218 0.28 14.53 -15.63
N VAL A 219 1.18 14.91 -14.72
CA VAL A 219 1.38 16.30 -14.34
C VAL A 219 2.29 17.00 -15.36
N SER A 220 1.81 18.03 -16.04
CA SER A 220 2.57 18.90 -16.92
C SER A 220 3.50 19.85 -16.15
N ASP A 221 4.41 20.53 -16.86
CA ASP A 221 5.31 21.50 -16.21
C ASP A 221 4.52 22.69 -15.64
N ASP A 222 3.52 23.20 -16.37
CA ASP A 222 2.66 24.29 -15.89
C ASP A 222 1.83 23.92 -14.67
N GLU A 223 1.34 22.67 -14.61
CA GLU A 223 0.62 22.16 -13.44
C GLU A 223 1.55 22.00 -12.25
N LEU A 224 2.78 21.55 -12.48
CA LEU A 224 3.79 21.42 -11.43
C LEU A 224 4.11 22.79 -10.82
N GLU A 225 4.40 23.80 -11.64
CA GLU A 225 4.70 25.16 -11.16
C GLU A 225 3.54 25.72 -10.31
N ARG A 226 2.31 25.65 -10.82
CA ARG A 226 1.12 26.07 -10.09
C ARG A 226 0.91 25.27 -8.80
N GLY A 227 1.10 23.95 -8.86
CA GLY A 227 0.90 23.08 -7.74
C GLY A 227 1.91 23.29 -6.61
N ILE A 228 3.17 23.57 -6.95
CA ILE A 228 4.19 23.94 -5.96
C ILE A 228 3.87 25.31 -5.35
N ALA A 229 3.51 26.30 -6.17
CA ALA A 229 3.20 27.64 -5.68
C ALA A 229 2.02 27.65 -4.68
N ASN A 230 1.02 26.81 -4.85
CA ASN A 230 -0.16 26.71 -3.97
C ASN A 230 -0.07 25.58 -2.92
N GLY A 231 1.02 24.80 -2.91
CA GLY A 231 1.25 23.70 -1.97
C GLY A 231 0.41 22.44 -2.23
N SER A 232 -0.28 22.33 -3.38
CA SER A 232 -0.99 21.09 -3.75
C SER A 232 -0.05 20.01 -4.27
N LEU A 233 1.12 20.39 -4.76
CA LEU A 233 2.19 19.49 -5.18
C LEU A 233 3.49 19.81 -4.43
N ALA A 234 4.35 18.81 -4.32
CA ALA A 234 5.69 18.93 -3.75
C ALA A 234 6.69 18.10 -4.57
N THR A 235 7.89 18.63 -4.74
CA THR A 235 9.01 17.82 -5.24
C THR A 235 9.56 16.95 -4.13
N ASP A 236 9.75 15.66 -4.42
CA ASP A 236 10.29 14.68 -3.48
C ASP A 236 11.18 13.68 -4.23
N THR A 237 12.48 13.80 -4.01
CA THR A 237 13.50 13.02 -4.72
C THR A 237 14.08 11.89 -3.87
N ARG A 238 13.58 11.70 -2.64
CA ARG A 238 14.17 10.79 -1.65
C ARG A 238 14.38 9.37 -2.18
N LEU A 239 13.36 8.80 -2.85
CA LEU A 239 13.47 7.44 -3.40
C LEU A 239 14.51 7.38 -4.53
N ARG A 240 14.46 8.33 -5.46
CA ARG A 240 15.45 8.43 -6.54
C ARG A 240 16.88 8.44 -6.01
N ASP A 241 17.12 9.34 -5.04
CA ASP A 241 18.47 9.55 -4.51
C ASP A 241 18.97 8.33 -3.72
N ALA A 242 18.07 7.66 -2.98
CA ALA A 242 18.39 6.40 -2.30
C ALA A 242 18.66 5.26 -3.27
N LEU A 243 17.87 5.13 -4.34
CA LEU A 243 18.09 4.09 -5.35
C LEU A 243 19.39 4.30 -6.10
N ARG A 244 19.73 5.55 -6.45
CA ARG A 244 21.03 5.89 -7.06
C ARG A 244 22.20 5.50 -6.17
N ALA A 245 22.09 5.70 -4.87
CA ALA A 245 23.11 5.28 -3.92
C ALA A 245 23.27 3.76 -3.76
N LEU A 246 22.29 2.98 -4.24
CA LEU A 246 22.32 1.51 -4.25
C LEU A 246 22.69 0.90 -5.60
N GLN A 247 22.90 1.73 -6.63
CA GLN A 247 23.34 1.26 -7.94
C GLN A 247 24.86 1.08 -7.97
N ASP A 248 25.33 0.07 -8.71
CA ASP A 248 26.73 -0.05 -9.07
C ASP A 248 27.12 0.94 -10.18
N ASP A 249 28.43 0.97 -10.53
CA ASP A 249 28.97 1.84 -11.59
C ASP A 249 28.36 1.55 -12.98
N GLU A 250 27.76 0.37 -13.18
CA GLU A 250 27.10 -0.04 -14.43
C GLU A 250 25.59 0.27 -14.42
N GLY A 251 25.07 0.84 -13.34
CA GLY A 251 23.65 1.17 -13.18
C GLY A 251 22.76 0.00 -12.76
N GLY A 252 23.36 -1.14 -12.37
CA GLY A 252 22.66 -2.30 -11.80
C GLY A 252 22.40 -2.16 -10.29
N PHE A 253 21.33 -2.75 -9.80
CA PHE A 253 21.16 -2.90 -8.36
C PHE A 253 21.93 -4.12 -7.87
N VAL A 254 22.89 -3.90 -6.99
CA VAL A 254 23.68 -4.96 -6.36
C VAL A 254 22.84 -5.51 -5.20
N PRO A 255 22.45 -6.80 -5.25
CA PRO A 255 21.96 -7.47 -4.05
C PRO A 255 23.07 -7.39 -3.00
N PRO A 256 22.78 -7.09 -1.72
CA PRO A 256 23.80 -7.11 -0.69
C PRO A 256 24.53 -8.46 -0.74
N GLU A 257 25.87 -8.42 -0.77
CA GLU A 257 26.69 -9.63 -0.63
C GLU A 257 26.31 -10.35 0.67
N GLN A 258 26.61 -11.65 0.78
CA GLN A 258 26.26 -12.46 1.94
C GLN A 258 26.62 -11.74 3.24
N GLY A 259 25.59 -11.18 3.89
CA GLY A 259 25.70 -10.34 5.09
C GLY A 259 24.38 -9.67 5.37
N ALA A 260 24.27 -9.02 6.51
CA ALA A 260 23.08 -8.23 6.82
C ALA A 260 22.90 -7.14 5.75
N PRO A 261 21.66 -6.96 5.20
CA PRO A 261 21.43 -5.93 4.21
C PRO A 261 21.85 -4.55 4.76
N ALA A 262 22.37 -3.70 3.88
CA ALA A 262 22.73 -2.33 4.26
C ALA A 262 21.52 -1.66 4.92
N VAL A 263 21.72 -1.18 6.15
CA VAL A 263 20.67 -0.47 6.88
C VAL A 263 20.71 0.98 6.41
N LEU A 264 19.75 1.37 5.57
CA LEU A 264 19.59 2.76 5.16
C LEU A 264 19.10 3.58 6.35
N SER A 265 19.78 4.67 6.63
CA SER A 265 19.44 5.62 7.69
C SER A 265 19.28 7.01 7.08
N PHE A 266 18.22 7.70 7.48
CA PHE A 266 17.82 8.98 6.92
C PHE A 266 17.88 10.10 7.96
N PRO A 267 18.16 11.35 7.56
CA PRO A 267 18.10 12.48 8.45
C PRO A 267 16.68 12.70 8.97
N ARG A 268 16.54 13.21 10.19
CA ARG A 268 15.24 13.63 10.70
C ARG A 268 14.77 14.86 9.93
N PRO A 269 13.46 14.96 9.60
CA PRO A 269 12.89 16.19 9.07
C PRO A 269 13.02 17.32 10.11
N ASP A 270 12.91 18.57 9.66
CA ASP A 270 12.84 19.67 10.60
C ASP A 270 11.56 19.60 11.46
N VAL A 271 11.58 20.28 12.61
CA VAL A 271 10.48 20.19 13.60
C VAL A 271 9.15 20.68 13.01
N ARG A 272 9.16 21.66 12.10
CA ARG A 272 7.95 22.20 11.48
C ARG A 272 7.35 21.22 10.49
N GLU A 273 8.18 20.61 9.66
CA GLU A 273 7.77 19.59 8.71
C GLU A 273 7.21 18.36 9.44
N ASP A 274 7.86 17.96 10.51
CA ASP A 274 7.43 16.81 11.33
C ASP A 274 6.07 17.08 12.01
N ALA A 275 5.88 18.29 12.55
CA ALA A 275 4.61 18.70 13.15
C ALA A 275 3.46 18.77 12.14
N LEU A 276 3.72 19.28 10.93
CA LEU A 276 2.74 19.31 9.85
C LEU A 276 2.33 17.89 9.44
N TYR A 277 3.29 17.02 9.25
CA TYR A 277 3.02 15.62 8.92
C TYR A 277 2.24 14.92 10.04
N ALA A 278 2.62 15.10 11.28
CA ALA A 278 1.93 14.50 12.42
C ALA A 278 0.46 14.96 12.51
N GLY A 279 0.18 16.24 12.24
CA GLY A 279 -1.17 16.77 12.17
C GLY A 279 -2.00 16.15 11.04
N GLU A 280 -1.44 16.07 9.85
CA GLU A 280 -2.07 15.44 8.69
C GLU A 280 -2.35 13.94 8.93
N ALA A 281 -1.36 13.21 9.43
CA ALA A 281 -1.49 11.79 9.72
C ALA A 281 -2.52 11.50 10.82
N SER A 282 -2.58 12.33 11.86
CA SER A 282 -3.58 12.21 12.93
C SER A 282 -4.99 12.43 12.40
N ALA A 283 -5.20 13.46 11.58
CA ALA A 283 -6.48 13.73 10.95
C ALA A 283 -6.94 12.57 10.06
N LEU A 284 -6.03 11.98 9.27
CA LEU A 284 -6.34 10.81 8.44
C LEU A 284 -6.77 9.60 9.27
N VAL A 285 -6.08 9.34 10.38
CA VAL A 285 -6.43 8.22 11.27
C VAL A 285 -7.82 8.39 11.89
N GLU A 286 -8.18 9.62 12.28
CA GLU A 286 -9.50 9.92 12.82
C GLU A 286 -10.59 9.74 11.76
N ILE A 287 -10.38 10.26 10.55
CA ILE A 287 -11.33 10.13 9.45
C ILE A 287 -11.49 8.66 9.03
N ASP A 288 -10.40 7.89 8.93
CA ASP A 288 -10.47 6.45 8.64
C ASP A 288 -11.28 5.72 9.71
N GLY A 289 -11.14 6.09 10.98
CA GLY A 289 -11.93 5.57 12.08
C GLY A 289 -13.43 5.82 11.91
N VAL A 290 -13.82 7.02 11.48
CA VAL A 290 -15.21 7.38 11.20
C VAL A 290 -15.75 6.61 10.00
N VAL A 291 -15.01 6.55 8.90
CA VAL A 291 -15.40 5.82 7.68
C VAL A 291 -15.60 4.33 7.98
N ARG A 292 -14.72 3.72 8.76
CA ARG A 292 -14.84 2.30 9.15
C ARG A 292 -16.04 2.06 10.07
N ALA A 293 -16.33 3.00 10.97
CA ALA A 293 -17.52 2.92 11.82
C ALA A 293 -18.80 2.97 10.98
N ASP A 294 -18.88 3.88 10.02
CA ASP A 294 -20.00 4.01 9.08
C ASP A 294 -20.19 2.74 8.23
N GLN A 295 -19.10 2.19 7.68
CA GLN A 295 -19.13 0.94 6.94
C GLN A 295 -19.62 -0.24 7.79
N ARG A 296 -19.21 -0.32 9.07
CA ARG A 296 -19.70 -1.35 10.00
C ARG A 296 -21.20 -1.20 10.27
N VAL A 297 -21.66 0.02 10.49
CA VAL A 297 -23.09 0.31 10.65
C VAL A 297 -23.86 -0.14 9.41
N HIS A 298 -23.43 0.27 8.23
CA HIS A 298 -24.08 -0.11 6.98
C HIS A 298 -24.11 -1.65 6.77
N THR A 299 -23.02 -2.35 7.08
CA THR A 299 -22.97 -3.82 7.03
C THR A 299 -23.94 -4.46 8.01
N LEU A 300 -24.05 -3.91 9.22
CA LEU A 300 -25.00 -4.40 10.22
C LEU A 300 -26.45 -4.16 9.78
N GLU A 301 -26.76 -2.99 9.21
CA GLU A 301 -28.06 -2.67 8.64
C GLU A 301 -28.46 -3.64 7.53
N GLN A 302 -27.53 -3.96 6.61
CA GLN A 302 -27.76 -4.96 5.56
C GLN A 302 -28.03 -6.36 6.15
N ARG A 303 -27.29 -6.76 7.19
CA ARG A 303 -27.51 -8.05 7.87
C ARG A 303 -28.84 -8.09 8.58
N VAL A 304 -29.24 -7.02 9.26
CA VAL A 304 -30.54 -6.90 9.91
C VAL A 304 -31.66 -6.99 8.85
N ALA A 305 -31.56 -6.24 7.77
CA ALA A 305 -32.53 -6.27 6.68
C ALA A 305 -32.62 -7.67 6.00
N ALA A 306 -31.51 -8.40 5.93
CA ALA A 306 -31.51 -9.78 5.44
C ALA A 306 -32.21 -10.75 6.41
N LEU A 307 -31.99 -10.60 7.72
CA LEU A 307 -32.67 -11.38 8.75
C LEU A 307 -34.18 -11.10 8.78
N GLU A 308 -34.59 -9.84 8.64
CA GLU A 308 -36.01 -9.45 8.54
C GLU A 308 -36.74 -9.99 7.31
N ARG A 309 -36.00 -10.22 6.24
CA ARG A 309 -36.52 -10.84 4.98
C ARG A 309 -36.41 -12.36 4.97
N GLY A 310 -35.66 -12.95 5.89
CA GLY A 310 -35.35 -14.37 5.96
C GLY A 310 -36.56 -15.26 6.31
N PRO A 311 -36.40 -16.58 6.19
CA PRO A 311 -37.48 -17.56 6.43
C PRO A 311 -38.04 -17.50 7.87
N VAL A 312 -37.21 -17.19 8.86
CA VAL A 312 -37.63 -17.10 10.27
C VAL A 312 -38.62 -15.91 10.48
N ALA A 313 -38.33 -14.77 9.87
CA ALA A 313 -39.24 -13.63 9.92
C ALA A 313 -40.56 -13.86 9.17
N ARG A 314 -40.53 -14.70 8.11
CA ARG A 314 -41.77 -15.16 7.43
C ARG A 314 -42.60 -16.07 8.33
N LEU A 315 -41.97 -17.01 9.03
CA LEU A 315 -42.61 -17.91 9.97
C LEU A 315 -43.28 -17.12 11.15
N HIS A 316 -42.58 -16.14 11.71
CA HIS A 316 -43.11 -15.28 12.77
C HIS A 316 -44.30 -14.45 12.31
N ARG A 317 -44.32 -13.99 11.07
CA ARG A 317 -45.48 -13.25 10.50
C ARG A 317 -46.70 -14.15 10.23
N LEU A 318 -46.45 -15.43 9.89
CA LEU A 318 -47.49 -16.42 9.69
C LEU A 318 -48.12 -16.92 11.04
N ALA A 319 -47.32 -16.99 12.10
CA ALA A 319 -47.74 -17.40 13.42
C ALA A 319 -48.53 -16.30 14.20
N ARG A 320 -48.52 -15.05 13.71
CA ARG A 320 -49.28 -13.91 14.29
C ARG A 320 -50.58 -13.59 13.53
N ARG A 321 -50.90 -14.34 12.49
CA ARG A 321 -52.19 -14.33 11.79
C ARG A 321 -53.00 -15.56 12.17
#